data_39cb6f28b76de3302df84516522a2641
#
_entry.id   39cb6f28b76de3302df84516522a2641
#
_cell.length_a   1.000
_cell.length_b   1.000
_cell.length_c   1.000
_cell.angle_alpha   90.00
_cell.angle_beta   90.00
_cell.angle_gamma   90.00
#
_symmetry.space_group_name_H-M   'P 1'
#
loop_
_entity.id
_entity.type
_entity.pdbx_description
1 polymer ?
#
loop_
_entity_poly.entity_id
_entity_poly.type
_entity_poly.pdbx_seq_one_letter_code
_entity_poly.pdbx_strand_id
1 'polypeptide(L)'
;MRTINDLYEKWNSISPYTGGFLLVSDEHPLSFHIGYLSDSQKCFIVLNTGKLEKISSSKAINVENILLSDNSYALRFSLNYASLDEIFVKLCWDLMSASKDDQKPIEKIVAQYKKWLRLLQQIGNGLLPPHSQKGLIGELLYLADLIERHGENKALGEWVGPEGADQDFNFEDGWAEIKTTIIAGTSVQVSSLQQFDRSDEGTLIVYFLDKTSSTGTTTMSLNEAVELVSSKVTMQSNIGFLELKLAKCGYQSKNADEYSAYRFKLSERRQYCVSSGFPRLTKDNVPPAVIEAQYRIDLPSIETFRKRED
;
A
#
# COMPACT_ATOMS: atom_id res chain seq x y z
N MET A 1 -18.40 13.09 6.96
CA MET A 1 -17.20 13.19 6.08
C MET A 1 -17.16 11.96 5.21
N ARG A 2 -17.22 12.12 3.88
CA ARG A 2 -17.40 11.02 2.91
C ARG A 2 -16.17 10.70 2.08
N THR A 3 -15.25 11.66 1.92
CA THR A 3 -14.08 11.53 1.06
C THR A 3 -12.83 12.08 1.74
N ILE A 4 -11.66 11.68 1.24
CA ILE A 4 -10.37 12.23 1.67
C ILE A 4 -10.27 13.71 1.34
N ASN A 5 -10.90 14.18 0.27
CA ASN A 5 -10.93 15.59 -0.11
C ASN A 5 -11.63 16.45 0.94
N ASP A 6 -12.71 15.94 1.56
CA ASP A 6 -13.38 16.63 2.66
C ASP A 6 -12.43 16.85 3.85
N LEU A 7 -11.49 15.92 4.09
CA LEU A 7 -10.47 16.04 5.14
C LEU A 7 -9.43 17.10 4.77
N TYR A 8 -9.01 17.15 3.51
CA TYR A 8 -8.11 18.21 2.99
C TYR A 8 -8.74 19.59 3.13
N GLU A 9 -9.97 19.76 2.66
CA GLU A 9 -10.69 21.04 2.74
C GLU A 9 -10.86 21.48 4.20
N LYS A 10 -11.24 20.56 5.07
CA LYS A 10 -11.38 20.84 6.51
C LYS A 10 -10.06 21.28 7.14
N TRP A 11 -8.94 20.63 6.79
CA TRP A 11 -7.63 21.02 7.28
C TRP A 11 -7.21 22.40 6.78
N ASN A 12 -7.45 22.67 5.49
CA ASN A 12 -7.16 23.98 4.89
C ASN A 12 -8.01 25.11 5.45
N SER A 13 -9.14 24.80 6.10
CA SER A 13 -9.97 25.81 6.80
C SER A 13 -9.40 26.23 8.16
N ILE A 14 -8.39 25.52 8.68
CA ILE A 14 -7.76 25.82 9.96
C ILE A 14 -6.59 26.77 9.74
N SER A 15 -6.58 27.91 10.43
CA SER A 15 -5.40 28.78 10.44
C SER A 15 -4.29 28.18 11.30
N PRO A 16 -3.07 27.97 10.77
CA PRO A 16 -1.95 27.48 11.56
C PRO A 16 -1.58 28.38 12.73
N TYR A 17 -1.87 29.67 12.61
CA TYR A 17 -1.45 30.71 13.57
C TYR A 17 -2.39 30.89 14.77
N THR A 18 -3.64 30.45 14.67
CA THR A 18 -4.64 30.67 15.73
C THR A 18 -4.75 29.53 16.71
N GLY A 19 -4.02 28.42 16.50
CA GLY A 19 -3.92 27.28 17.40
C GLY A 19 -5.28 26.73 17.80
N GLY A 20 -5.86 25.83 17.03
CA GLY A 20 -7.12 25.20 17.36
C GLY A 20 -7.21 23.79 16.76
N PHE A 21 -8.06 22.98 17.38
CA PHE A 21 -8.37 21.65 16.87
C PHE A 21 -9.83 21.58 16.47
N LEU A 22 -10.11 21.11 15.25
CA LEU A 22 -11.47 20.88 14.77
C LEU A 22 -11.81 19.39 14.84
N LEU A 23 -12.99 19.08 15.34
CA LEU A 23 -13.57 17.74 15.26
C LEU A 23 -13.72 17.36 13.78
N VAL A 24 -13.23 16.19 13.39
CA VAL A 24 -13.26 15.75 12.00
C VAL A 24 -14.67 15.38 11.56
N SER A 25 -15.37 14.55 12.35
CA SER A 25 -16.74 14.12 12.08
C SER A 25 -17.38 13.62 13.36
N ASP A 26 -18.67 13.85 13.51
CA ASP A 26 -19.53 13.33 14.58
C ASP A 26 -20.15 11.97 14.24
N GLU A 27 -20.03 11.55 12.99
CA GLU A 27 -20.54 10.25 12.50
C GLU A 27 -19.64 9.06 12.85
N HIS A 28 -18.40 9.32 13.32
CA HIS A 28 -17.45 8.27 13.66
C HIS A 28 -17.56 7.91 15.16
N PRO A 29 -17.48 6.60 15.55
CA PRO A 29 -17.55 6.18 16.94
C PRO A 29 -16.41 6.73 17.83
N LEU A 30 -15.27 7.09 17.21
CA LEU A 30 -14.16 7.77 17.89
C LEU A 30 -14.16 9.26 17.57
N SER A 31 -13.72 10.06 18.53
CA SER A 31 -13.58 11.50 18.38
C SER A 31 -12.19 11.84 17.82
N PHE A 32 -12.16 12.17 16.53
CA PHE A 32 -10.95 12.59 15.80
C PHE A 32 -10.89 14.11 15.70
N HIS A 33 -9.72 14.67 15.97
CA HIS A 33 -9.46 16.10 15.84
C HIS A 33 -8.25 16.36 14.97
N ILE A 34 -8.29 17.42 14.18
CA ILE A 34 -7.21 17.89 13.33
C ILE A 34 -6.87 19.34 13.68
N GLY A 35 -5.60 19.69 13.54
CA GLY A 35 -5.11 21.05 13.80
C GLY A 35 -3.62 21.16 13.56
N TYR A 36 -3.03 22.17 14.17
CA TYR A 36 -1.59 22.44 14.09
C TYR A 36 -1.00 22.57 15.50
N LEU A 37 0.20 22.01 15.71
CA LEU A 37 0.98 22.21 16.95
C LEU A 37 1.87 23.47 16.88
N SER A 38 2.22 23.89 15.65
CA SER A 38 2.98 25.10 15.34
C SER A 38 2.62 25.54 13.91
N ASP A 39 3.17 26.63 13.44
CA ASP A 39 2.81 27.29 12.18
C ASP A 39 2.73 26.38 10.94
N SER A 40 3.35 25.20 10.97
CA SER A 40 3.35 24.26 9.84
C SER A 40 3.22 22.79 10.26
N GLN A 41 3.18 22.49 11.58
CA GLN A 41 3.17 21.11 12.05
C GLN A 41 1.74 20.59 12.18
N LYS A 42 1.24 19.92 11.17
CA LYS A 42 -0.06 19.24 11.21
C LYS A 42 -0.12 18.20 12.33
N CYS A 43 -1.26 18.15 12.99
CA CYS A 43 -1.51 17.26 14.11
C CYS A 43 -2.89 16.62 14.00
N PHE A 44 -2.94 15.31 14.23
CA PHE A 44 -4.15 14.50 14.27
C PHE A 44 -4.27 13.82 15.63
N ILE A 45 -5.42 13.95 16.29
CA ILE A 45 -5.63 13.48 17.64
C ILE A 45 -6.86 12.56 17.69
N VAL A 46 -6.72 11.46 18.40
CA VAL A 46 -7.81 10.53 18.74
C VAL A 46 -8.04 10.62 20.23
N LEU A 47 -9.22 11.04 20.66
CA LEU A 47 -9.57 11.18 22.09
C LEU A 47 -10.02 9.85 22.70
N ASN A 48 -9.96 9.77 24.03
CA ASN A 48 -10.46 8.66 24.84
C ASN A 48 -9.86 7.30 24.50
N THR A 49 -8.55 7.28 24.21
CA THR A 49 -7.86 6.03 23.79
C THR A 49 -7.50 5.11 24.95
N GLY A 50 -7.60 5.58 26.18
CA GLY A 50 -7.00 4.92 27.33
C GLY A 50 -5.48 5.05 27.34
N LYS A 51 -4.84 4.50 28.37
CA LYS A 51 -3.39 4.42 28.46
C LYS A 51 -2.90 3.28 27.57
N LEU A 52 -2.14 3.62 26.53
CA LEU A 52 -1.58 2.68 25.58
C LEU A 52 -0.12 2.38 25.89
N GLU A 53 0.35 1.20 25.50
CA GLU A 53 1.78 0.91 25.44
C GLU A 53 2.48 1.86 24.45
N LYS A 54 3.79 2.05 24.62
CA LYS A 54 4.58 2.94 23.77
C LYS A 54 4.47 2.52 22.30
N ILE A 55 3.93 3.41 21.49
CA ILE A 55 3.86 3.25 20.04
C ILE A 55 5.11 3.88 19.43
N SER A 56 5.77 3.15 18.53
CA SER A 56 6.97 3.65 17.87
C SER A 56 6.64 4.79 16.91
N SER A 57 7.39 5.87 16.98
CA SER A 57 7.38 6.96 15.99
C SER A 57 8.27 6.61 14.79
N SER A 58 8.04 7.28 13.66
CA SER A 58 8.97 7.32 12.52
C SER A 58 9.74 8.65 12.51
N LYS A 59 10.71 8.81 11.60
CA LYS A 59 11.32 10.13 11.36
C LYS A 59 10.30 11.14 10.85
N ALA A 60 9.32 10.68 10.08
CA ALA A 60 8.30 11.52 9.44
C ALA A 60 7.16 11.91 10.39
N ILE A 61 6.76 11.00 11.28
CA ILE A 61 5.57 11.16 12.13
C ILE A 61 5.94 10.79 13.57
N ASN A 62 5.72 11.73 14.47
CA ASN A 62 5.80 11.47 15.91
C ASN A 62 4.44 10.98 16.42
N VAL A 63 4.45 9.97 17.30
CA VAL A 63 3.24 9.38 17.89
C VAL A 63 3.39 9.31 19.39
N GLU A 64 2.42 9.88 20.08
CA GLU A 64 2.44 9.99 21.53
C GLU A 64 1.07 9.68 22.13
N ASN A 65 1.05 8.89 23.20
CA ASN A 65 -0.15 8.76 24.04
C ASN A 65 -0.05 9.80 25.15
N ILE A 66 -0.83 10.87 25.03
CA ILE A 66 -0.79 12.04 25.91
C ILE A 66 -1.90 11.98 26.95
N LEU A 67 -1.59 12.43 28.18
CA LEU A 67 -2.56 12.65 29.24
C LEU A 67 -3.12 14.07 29.11
N LEU A 68 -4.44 14.18 29.04
CA LEU A 68 -5.14 15.47 28.96
C LEU A 68 -5.45 16.02 30.38
N SER A 69 -5.85 17.29 30.44
CA SER A 69 -6.15 17.99 31.71
C SER A 69 -7.34 17.40 32.47
N ASP A 70 -8.23 16.68 31.80
CA ASP A 70 -9.37 15.96 32.38
C ASP A 70 -9.03 14.53 32.84
N ASN A 71 -7.75 14.18 32.88
CA ASN A 71 -7.23 12.84 33.17
C ASN A 71 -7.60 11.75 32.13
N SER A 72 -8.12 12.10 30.99
CA SER A 72 -8.29 11.19 29.87
C SER A 72 -7.01 11.05 29.06
N TYR A 73 -6.89 9.99 28.24
CA TYR A 73 -5.77 9.79 27.33
C TYR A 73 -6.18 10.03 25.89
N ALA A 74 -5.27 10.62 25.13
CA ALA A 74 -5.42 10.78 23.68
C ALA A 74 -4.19 10.25 22.95
N LEU A 75 -4.40 9.72 21.74
CA LEU A 75 -3.32 9.35 20.83
C LEU A 75 -3.11 10.48 19.84
N ARG A 76 -1.90 11.05 19.83
CA ARG A 76 -1.50 12.17 19.00
C ARG A 76 -0.51 11.74 17.95
N PHE A 77 -0.80 12.06 16.69
CA PHE A 77 0.10 11.94 15.54
C PHE A 77 0.49 13.35 15.11
N SER A 78 1.77 13.62 14.95
CA SER A 78 2.27 14.91 14.47
C SER A 78 3.27 14.75 13.35
N LEU A 79 3.12 15.56 12.30
CA LEU A 79 3.97 15.53 11.13
C LEU A 79 5.26 16.30 11.38
N ASN A 80 6.42 15.66 11.14
CA ASN A 80 7.73 16.29 11.35
C ASN A 80 8.26 17.01 10.09
N TYR A 81 7.80 16.63 8.89
CA TYR A 81 8.27 17.20 7.63
C TYR A 81 7.09 17.68 6.79
N ALA A 82 6.95 18.98 6.60
CA ALA A 82 5.88 19.58 5.79
C ALA A 82 5.81 19.04 4.36
N SER A 83 6.94 18.56 3.81
CA SER A 83 7.00 17.90 2.50
C SER A 83 6.21 16.58 2.41
N LEU A 84 5.78 16.02 3.53
CA LEU A 84 4.98 14.78 3.60
C LEU A 84 3.51 15.05 3.94
N ASP A 85 3.05 16.27 3.71
CA ASP A 85 1.72 16.74 4.06
C ASP A 85 0.60 15.86 3.49
N GLU A 86 0.65 15.58 2.20
CA GLU A 86 -0.32 14.71 1.53
C GLU A 86 -0.34 13.29 2.08
N ILE A 87 0.86 12.73 2.35
CA ILE A 87 0.99 11.38 2.93
C ILE A 87 0.39 11.36 4.34
N PHE A 88 0.60 12.43 5.10
CA PHE A 88 0.04 12.53 6.46
C PHE A 88 -1.49 12.58 6.45
N VAL A 89 -2.09 13.36 5.56
CA VAL A 89 -3.56 13.40 5.41
C VAL A 89 -4.11 12.03 4.97
N LYS A 90 -3.43 11.35 4.02
CA LYS A 90 -3.79 9.99 3.58
C LYS A 90 -3.70 8.98 4.72
N LEU A 91 -2.65 9.06 5.56
CA LEU A 91 -2.54 8.24 6.77
C LEU A 91 -3.72 8.49 7.72
N CYS A 92 -4.04 9.76 8.03
CA CYS A 92 -5.14 10.10 8.91
C CYS A 92 -6.48 9.56 8.41
N TRP A 93 -6.74 9.70 7.11
CA TRP A 93 -7.92 9.16 6.45
C TRP A 93 -8.00 7.63 6.57
N ASP A 94 -6.88 6.94 6.33
CA ASP A 94 -6.82 5.49 6.39
C ASP A 94 -7.02 4.95 7.81
N LEU A 95 -6.46 5.61 8.83
CA LEU A 95 -6.68 5.26 10.23
C LEU A 95 -8.16 5.41 10.64
N MET A 96 -8.81 6.48 10.21
CA MET A 96 -10.24 6.71 10.43
C MET A 96 -11.08 5.66 9.72
N SER A 97 -10.84 5.44 8.44
CA SER A 97 -11.60 4.49 7.63
C SER A 97 -11.48 3.06 8.15
N ALA A 98 -10.29 2.64 8.56
CA ALA A 98 -10.04 1.31 9.09
C ALA A 98 -10.69 1.05 10.45
N SER A 99 -10.97 2.10 11.24
CA SER A 99 -11.51 1.97 12.60
C SER A 99 -13.02 2.19 12.70
N LYS A 100 -13.68 2.61 11.61
CA LYS A 100 -15.09 3.06 11.63
C LYS A 100 -16.07 1.99 12.08
N ASP A 101 -15.92 0.77 11.57
CA ASP A 101 -16.86 -0.33 11.80
C ASP A 101 -16.27 -1.46 12.65
N ASP A 102 -15.16 -1.20 13.36
CA ASP A 102 -14.46 -2.21 14.17
C ASP A 102 -14.96 -2.21 15.61
N GLN A 103 -15.06 -3.39 16.22
CA GLN A 103 -15.44 -3.54 17.64
C GLN A 103 -14.36 -3.04 18.59
N LYS A 104 -13.10 -3.00 18.14
CA LYS A 104 -11.93 -2.53 18.88
C LYS A 104 -11.19 -1.43 18.11
N PRO A 105 -11.84 -0.28 17.92
CA PRO A 105 -11.34 0.73 16.98
C PRO A 105 -9.95 1.27 17.33
N ILE A 106 -9.59 1.37 18.62
CA ILE A 106 -8.25 1.82 19.04
C ILE A 106 -7.17 0.80 18.69
N GLU A 107 -7.41 -0.48 18.96
CA GLU A 107 -6.47 -1.54 18.57
C GLU A 107 -6.28 -1.55 17.04
N LYS A 108 -7.36 -1.31 16.30
CA LYS A 108 -7.34 -1.23 14.84
C LYS A 108 -6.49 -0.05 14.33
N ILE A 109 -6.63 1.14 14.94
CA ILE A 109 -5.79 2.31 14.63
C ILE A 109 -4.32 1.97 14.84
N VAL A 110 -3.97 1.38 15.99
CA VAL A 110 -2.58 1.01 16.31
C VAL A 110 -2.05 -0.01 15.30
N ALA A 111 -2.84 -1.04 14.96
CA ALA A 111 -2.46 -2.05 13.99
C ALA A 111 -2.27 -1.46 12.59
N GLN A 112 -3.17 -0.57 12.15
CA GLN A 112 -3.07 0.09 10.85
C GLN A 112 -1.88 1.06 10.80
N TYR A 113 -1.64 1.82 11.88
CA TYR A 113 -0.44 2.66 11.98
C TYR A 113 0.86 1.84 11.91
N LYS A 114 0.92 0.66 12.53
CA LYS A 114 2.10 -0.23 12.43
C LYS A 114 2.40 -0.65 10.98
N LYS A 115 1.38 -0.81 10.13
CA LYS A 115 1.58 -1.05 8.68
C LYS A 115 2.20 0.20 8.02
N TRP A 116 1.64 1.38 8.31
CA TRP A 116 2.19 2.66 7.84
C TRP A 116 3.62 2.90 8.32
N LEU A 117 3.93 2.55 9.57
CA LEU A 117 5.27 2.71 10.13
C LEU A 117 6.34 1.97 9.32
N ARG A 118 6.03 0.75 8.85
CA ARG A 118 6.93 -0.02 7.97
C ARG A 118 7.19 0.73 6.65
N LEU A 119 6.16 1.31 6.08
CA LEU A 119 6.26 2.12 4.85
C LEU A 119 7.08 3.40 5.09
N LEU A 120 6.77 4.13 6.17
CA LEU A 120 7.46 5.37 6.53
C LEU A 120 8.94 5.15 6.86
N GLN A 121 9.32 3.99 7.36
CA GLN A 121 10.73 3.61 7.58
C GLN A 121 11.48 3.41 6.24
N GLN A 122 10.77 2.95 5.20
CA GLN A 122 11.32 2.82 3.84
C GLN A 122 11.43 4.18 3.13
N ILE A 123 10.54 5.11 3.45
CA ILE A 123 10.50 6.49 2.89
C ILE A 123 11.72 7.35 3.35
N GLY A 124 12.58 6.85 4.22
CA GLY A 124 13.67 7.62 4.85
C GLY A 124 14.67 8.34 3.93
N ASN A 125 14.64 8.11 2.61
CA ASN A 125 15.44 8.79 1.59
C ASN A 125 14.65 9.20 0.33
N GLY A 126 13.34 9.30 0.40
CA GLY A 126 12.51 9.90 -0.66
C GLY A 126 12.10 8.95 -1.78
N LEU A 127 12.88 7.97 -2.19
CA LEU A 127 12.60 7.08 -3.31
C LEU A 127 12.46 5.62 -2.88
N LEU A 128 11.54 4.90 -3.52
CA LEU A 128 11.52 3.44 -3.44
C LEU A 128 12.83 2.86 -4.00
N PRO A 129 13.42 1.84 -3.35
CA PRO A 129 14.59 1.18 -3.91
C PRO A 129 14.25 0.52 -5.26
N PRO A 130 15.21 0.36 -6.19
CA PRO A 130 14.95 -0.13 -7.55
C PRO A 130 14.20 -1.46 -7.62
N HIS A 131 14.43 -2.37 -6.67
CA HIS A 131 13.70 -3.64 -6.63
C HIS A 131 12.22 -3.46 -6.28
N SER A 132 11.91 -2.54 -5.35
CA SER A 132 10.52 -2.20 -5.00
C SER A 132 9.82 -1.44 -6.11
N GLN A 133 10.54 -0.53 -6.82
CA GLN A 133 10.01 0.11 -8.01
C GLN A 133 9.62 -0.93 -9.07
N LYS A 134 10.51 -1.90 -9.33
CA LYS A 134 10.26 -2.98 -10.28
C LYS A 134 9.04 -3.84 -9.88
N GLY A 135 8.92 -4.18 -8.60
CA GLY A 135 7.76 -4.92 -8.06
C GLY A 135 6.45 -4.16 -8.32
N LEU A 136 6.41 -2.89 -7.91
CA LEU A 136 5.22 -2.05 -8.09
C LEU A 136 4.87 -1.82 -9.56
N ILE A 137 5.85 -1.70 -10.46
CA ILE A 137 5.60 -1.65 -11.92
C ILE A 137 4.84 -2.91 -12.37
N GLY A 138 5.25 -4.10 -11.92
CA GLY A 138 4.54 -5.33 -12.25
C GLY A 138 3.09 -5.33 -11.79
N GLU A 139 2.83 -4.91 -10.56
CA GLU A 139 1.46 -4.79 -10.02
C GLU A 139 0.63 -3.77 -10.81
N LEU A 140 1.21 -2.60 -11.14
CA LEU A 140 0.53 -1.54 -11.90
C LEU A 140 0.22 -1.96 -13.34
N LEU A 141 1.11 -2.71 -14.00
CA LEU A 141 0.84 -3.27 -15.33
C LEU A 141 -0.37 -4.22 -15.28
N TYR A 142 -0.42 -5.08 -14.27
CA TYR A 142 -1.56 -5.99 -14.11
C TYR A 142 -2.84 -5.25 -13.73
N LEU A 143 -2.75 -4.23 -12.87
CA LEU A 143 -3.89 -3.38 -12.53
C LEU A 143 -4.45 -2.66 -13.75
N ALA A 144 -3.58 -2.15 -14.64
CA ALA A 144 -4.01 -1.51 -15.89
C ALA A 144 -4.82 -2.47 -16.79
N ASP A 145 -4.38 -3.73 -16.89
CA ASP A 145 -5.11 -4.78 -17.61
C ASP A 145 -6.44 -5.12 -16.94
N LEU A 146 -6.49 -5.13 -15.61
CA LEU A 146 -7.73 -5.38 -14.86
C LEU A 146 -8.73 -4.25 -15.01
N ILE A 147 -8.28 -2.99 -15.02
CA ILE A 147 -9.16 -1.83 -15.24
C ILE A 147 -9.85 -1.94 -16.61
N GLU A 148 -9.14 -2.37 -17.65
CA GLU A 148 -9.74 -2.57 -18.98
C GLU A 148 -10.77 -3.71 -18.99
N ARG A 149 -10.55 -4.79 -18.24
CA ARG A 149 -11.41 -5.97 -18.23
C ARG A 149 -12.57 -5.86 -17.24
N HIS A 150 -12.34 -5.31 -16.06
CA HIS A 150 -13.29 -5.33 -14.93
C HIS A 150 -13.89 -3.94 -14.63
N GLY A 151 -13.32 -2.88 -15.25
CA GLY A 151 -13.61 -1.49 -14.88
C GLY A 151 -12.87 -1.03 -13.64
N GLU A 152 -12.69 0.29 -13.52
CA GLU A 152 -11.83 0.91 -12.51
C GLU A 152 -12.27 0.63 -11.06
N ASN A 153 -13.58 0.63 -10.76
CA ASN A 153 -14.08 0.37 -9.41
C ASN A 153 -13.69 -1.03 -8.91
N LYS A 154 -13.97 -2.05 -9.74
CA LYS A 154 -13.73 -3.44 -9.38
C LYS A 154 -12.23 -3.71 -9.31
N ALA A 155 -11.47 -3.31 -10.32
CA ALA A 155 -10.03 -3.55 -10.38
C ALA A 155 -9.28 -2.91 -9.20
N LEU A 156 -9.61 -1.67 -8.82
CA LEU A 156 -9.02 -1.02 -7.67
C LEU A 156 -9.39 -1.71 -6.35
N GLY A 157 -10.60 -2.24 -6.23
CA GLY A 157 -11.02 -3.03 -5.07
C GLY A 157 -10.28 -4.37 -4.98
N GLU A 158 -10.02 -5.02 -6.12
CA GLU A 158 -9.31 -6.29 -6.24
C GLU A 158 -7.81 -6.18 -5.93
N TRP A 159 -7.19 -5.00 -6.10
CA TRP A 159 -5.78 -4.76 -5.75
C TRP A 159 -5.61 -4.57 -4.25
N VAL A 160 -5.36 -5.64 -3.51
CA VAL A 160 -5.31 -5.67 -2.03
C VAL A 160 -3.90 -5.68 -1.44
N GLY A 161 -2.86 -5.87 -2.26
CA GLY A 161 -1.47 -5.83 -1.82
C GLY A 161 -1.11 -4.57 -1.04
N PRO A 162 -1.49 -3.34 -1.48
CA PRO A 162 -1.22 -2.11 -0.73
C PRO A 162 -1.85 -2.05 0.66
N GLU A 163 -2.87 -2.86 0.92
CA GLU A 163 -3.54 -2.95 2.22
C GLU A 163 -2.88 -3.95 3.16
N GLY A 164 -1.81 -4.60 2.70
CA GLY A 164 -1.03 -5.59 3.44
C GLY A 164 -1.72 -6.95 3.49
N ALA A 165 -2.50 -7.29 2.47
CA ALA A 165 -2.96 -8.64 2.22
C ALA A 165 -1.78 -9.55 1.86
N ASP A 166 -1.98 -10.87 1.98
CA ASP A 166 -0.95 -11.85 1.68
C ASP A 166 -0.73 -12.01 0.16
N GLN A 167 -1.76 -11.75 -0.67
CA GLN A 167 -1.72 -11.72 -2.12
C GLN A 167 -1.84 -10.29 -2.64
N ASP A 168 -1.34 -10.02 -3.86
CA ASP A 168 -1.43 -8.72 -4.48
C ASP A 168 -2.84 -8.39 -4.94
N PHE A 169 -3.55 -9.38 -5.49
CA PHE A 169 -4.92 -9.24 -5.99
C PHE A 169 -5.82 -10.35 -5.46
N ASN A 170 -7.06 -9.99 -5.11
CA ASN A 170 -8.07 -10.93 -4.64
C ASN A 170 -9.36 -10.75 -5.45
N PHE A 171 -9.87 -11.84 -6.01
CA PHE A 171 -11.08 -11.90 -6.83
C PHE A 171 -12.18 -12.68 -6.12
N GLU A 172 -13.40 -12.65 -6.63
CA GLU A 172 -14.50 -13.49 -6.16
C GLU A 172 -14.16 -14.99 -6.30
N ASP A 173 -13.50 -15.36 -7.41
CA ASP A 173 -13.21 -16.74 -7.79
C ASP A 173 -11.70 -17.04 -7.79
N GLY A 174 -10.93 -16.46 -6.89
CA GLY A 174 -9.50 -16.73 -6.81
C GLY A 174 -8.63 -15.53 -6.47
N TRP A 175 -7.36 -15.60 -6.80
CA TRP A 175 -6.36 -14.59 -6.45
C TRP A 175 -5.22 -14.53 -7.46
N ALA A 176 -4.45 -13.44 -7.42
CA ALA A 176 -3.22 -13.34 -8.19
C ALA A 176 -2.07 -12.79 -7.34
N GLU A 177 -0.90 -13.34 -7.59
CA GLU A 177 0.37 -12.90 -7.05
C GLU A 177 1.28 -12.44 -8.18
N ILE A 178 1.82 -11.25 -8.07
CA ILE A 178 2.68 -10.64 -9.07
C ILE A 178 4.14 -10.77 -8.64
N LYS A 179 4.95 -11.31 -9.52
CA LYS A 179 6.40 -11.39 -9.33
C LYS A 179 7.12 -10.73 -10.48
N THR A 180 8.28 -10.18 -10.21
CA THR A 180 9.13 -9.59 -11.24
C THR A 180 10.51 -10.22 -11.19
N THR A 181 11.06 -10.53 -12.35
CA THR A 181 12.42 -11.05 -12.51
C THR A 181 13.10 -10.37 -13.70
N ILE A 182 14.30 -10.79 -14.07
CA ILE A 182 14.99 -10.39 -15.30
C ILE A 182 14.85 -11.48 -16.36
N ILE A 183 15.07 -11.18 -17.63
CA ILE A 183 14.90 -12.18 -18.71
C ILE A 183 15.79 -13.42 -18.52
N ALA A 184 16.99 -13.25 -17.97
CA ALA A 184 17.88 -14.35 -17.62
C ALA A 184 17.54 -15.02 -16.28
N GLY A 185 16.51 -14.53 -15.55
CA GLY A 185 16.12 -15.05 -14.25
C GLY A 185 15.31 -16.33 -14.37
N THR A 186 15.76 -17.39 -13.70
CA THR A 186 15.12 -18.71 -13.72
C THR A 186 14.19 -18.94 -12.54
N SER A 187 14.08 -17.99 -11.61
CA SER A 187 13.27 -18.18 -10.40
C SER A 187 12.68 -16.88 -9.87
N VAL A 188 11.61 -16.99 -9.11
CA VAL A 188 10.98 -15.89 -8.36
C VAL A 188 10.98 -16.20 -6.87
N GLN A 189 11.01 -15.16 -6.05
CA GLN A 189 11.02 -15.29 -4.60
C GLN A 189 9.59 -15.22 -4.04
N VAL A 190 9.27 -16.15 -3.17
CA VAL A 190 8.07 -16.13 -2.31
C VAL A 190 8.50 -15.65 -0.93
N SER A 191 7.89 -14.57 -0.46
CA SER A 191 8.34 -13.85 0.73
C SER A 191 7.73 -14.37 2.03
N SER A 192 6.64 -15.16 1.95
CA SER A 192 5.99 -15.77 3.11
C SER A 192 5.24 -17.03 2.70
N LEU A 193 4.93 -17.89 3.66
CA LEU A 193 4.07 -19.07 3.42
C LEU A 193 2.68 -18.63 2.95
N GLN A 194 2.15 -17.56 3.52
CA GLN A 194 0.78 -17.07 3.33
C GLN A 194 0.51 -16.64 1.89
N GLN A 195 1.53 -16.23 1.13
CA GLN A 195 1.36 -15.82 -0.28
C GLN A 195 0.74 -16.91 -1.16
N PHE A 196 1.01 -18.17 -0.86
CA PHE A 196 0.51 -19.32 -1.63
C PHE A 196 -0.31 -20.32 -0.78
N ASP A 197 -0.57 -20.00 0.50
CA ASP A 197 -1.34 -20.85 1.43
C ASP A 197 -2.84 -20.56 1.33
N ARG A 198 -3.42 -20.91 0.17
CA ARG A 198 -4.86 -20.77 -0.09
C ARG A 198 -5.42 -22.05 -0.68
N SER A 199 -6.69 -22.34 -0.36
CA SER A 199 -7.41 -23.52 -0.85
C SER A 199 -8.01 -23.32 -2.24
N ASP A 200 -8.32 -22.08 -2.60
CA ASP A 200 -8.84 -21.69 -3.91
C ASP A 200 -7.72 -21.58 -4.95
N GLU A 201 -8.10 -21.64 -6.21
CA GLU A 201 -7.17 -21.52 -7.32
C GLU A 201 -6.64 -20.08 -7.45
N GLY A 202 -5.37 -19.96 -7.78
CA GLY A 202 -4.71 -18.69 -7.98
C GLY A 202 -3.93 -18.61 -9.30
N THR A 203 -3.37 -17.46 -9.54
CA THR A 203 -2.50 -17.21 -10.68
C THR A 203 -1.22 -16.54 -10.23
N LEU A 204 -0.07 -17.15 -10.52
CA LEU A 204 1.22 -16.49 -10.43
C LEU A 204 1.50 -15.79 -11.76
N ILE A 205 1.71 -14.48 -11.72
CA ILE A 205 2.04 -13.68 -12.89
C ILE A 205 3.47 -13.18 -12.75
N VAL A 206 4.30 -13.46 -13.72
CA VAL A 206 5.72 -13.10 -13.72
C VAL A 206 5.99 -12.13 -14.86
N TYR A 207 6.38 -10.91 -14.51
CA TYR A 207 6.88 -9.92 -15.47
C TYR A 207 8.40 -9.96 -15.53
N PHE A 208 8.94 -10.06 -16.73
CA PHE A 208 10.39 -10.01 -17.00
C PHE A 208 10.79 -8.58 -17.32
N LEU A 209 11.38 -7.92 -16.33
CA LEU A 209 11.72 -6.51 -16.34
C LEU A 209 13.23 -6.33 -16.14
N ASP A 210 13.93 -5.98 -17.21
CA ASP A 210 15.36 -5.73 -17.18
C ASP A 210 15.66 -4.24 -17.03
N LYS A 211 16.57 -3.89 -16.12
CA LYS A 211 17.04 -2.50 -15.99
C LYS A 211 17.68 -2.03 -17.30
N THR A 212 17.34 -0.84 -17.75
CA THR A 212 17.84 -0.26 -18.99
C THR A 212 18.02 1.25 -18.85
N SER A 213 18.90 1.81 -19.70
CA SER A 213 19.00 3.25 -19.93
C SER A 213 18.27 3.71 -21.21
N SER A 214 17.69 2.76 -21.95
CA SER A 214 16.95 3.08 -23.17
C SER A 214 15.59 3.71 -22.85
N THR A 215 15.11 4.58 -23.76
CA THR A 215 13.79 5.24 -23.71
C THR A 215 12.84 4.74 -24.77
N GLY A 216 12.98 3.49 -25.22
CA GLY A 216 12.11 2.87 -26.22
C GLY A 216 10.69 2.58 -25.70
N THR A 217 9.77 2.26 -26.61
CA THR A 217 8.33 2.04 -26.34
C THR A 217 8.04 0.83 -25.42
N THR A 218 8.98 -0.09 -25.30
CA THR A 218 8.88 -1.26 -24.39
C THR A 218 9.52 -1.02 -23.04
N THR A 219 9.96 0.22 -22.75
CA THR A 219 10.61 0.58 -21.50
C THR A 219 9.74 1.53 -20.71
N MET A 220 9.73 1.38 -19.39
CA MET A 220 9.00 2.29 -18.52
C MET A 220 9.71 2.51 -17.18
N SER A 221 9.47 3.67 -16.60
CA SER A 221 9.79 4.00 -15.21
C SER A 221 8.58 3.73 -14.32
N LEU A 222 8.77 3.79 -13.01
CA LEU A 222 7.66 3.69 -12.08
C LEU A 222 6.64 4.82 -12.30
N ASN A 223 7.12 6.05 -12.57
CA ASN A 223 6.22 7.16 -12.82
C ASN A 223 5.33 6.93 -14.05
N GLU A 224 5.89 6.44 -15.15
CA GLU A 224 5.12 6.12 -16.36
C GLU A 224 4.12 4.98 -16.13
N ALA A 225 4.43 4.00 -15.27
CA ALA A 225 3.46 2.96 -14.88
C ALA A 225 2.31 3.54 -14.04
N VAL A 226 2.61 4.49 -13.15
CA VAL A 226 1.57 5.22 -12.41
C VAL A 226 0.72 6.07 -13.35
N GLU A 227 1.31 6.78 -14.29
CA GLU A 227 0.59 7.57 -15.30
C GLU A 227 -0.31 6.70 -16.18
N LEU A 228 0.16 5.50 -16.57
CA LEU A 228 -0.63 4.53 -17.32
C LEU A 228 -1.91 4.16 -16.57
N VAL A 229 -1.81 3.80 -15.30
CA VAL A 229 -2.98 3.45 -14.48
C VAL A 229 -3.86 4.68 -14.24
N SER A 230 -3.26 5.83 -13.91
CA SER A 230 -3.99 7.07 -13.64
C SER A 230 -4.81 7.54 -14.85
N SER A 231 -4.30 7.34 -16.07
CA SER A 231 -5.01 7.68 -17.31
C SER A 231 -6.27 6.85 -17.56
N LYS A 232 -6.37 5.67 -16.90
CA LYS A 232 -7.52 4.75 -17.01
C LYS A 232 -8.54 4.94 -15.87
N VAL A 233 -8.21 5.75 -14.86
CA VAL A 233 -9.09 6.04 -13.72
C VAL A 233 -9.72 7.42 -13.94
N THR A 234 -11.04 7.44 -14.11
CA THR A 234 -11.78 8.64 -14.50
C THR A 234 -12.69 9.16 -13.38
N MET A 235 -13.16 8.28 -12.50
CA MET A 235 -14.04 8.67 -11.38
C MET A 235 -13.25 9.36 -10.27
N GLN A 236 -13.69 10.52 -9.82
CA GLN A 236 -13.00 11.32 -8.79
C GLN A 236 -12.75 10.54 -7.48
N SER A 237 -13.71 9.69 -7.06
CA SER A 237 -13.53 8.82 -5.88
C SER A 237 -12.39 7.81 -6.06
N ASN A 238 -12.23 7.28 -7.27
CA ASN A 238 -11.23 6.29 -7.60
C ASN A 238 -9.83 6.90 -7.75
N ILE A 239 -9.74 8.16 -8.20
CA ILE A 239 -8.47 8.90 -8.25
C ILE A 239 -7.88 8.98 -6.83
N GLY A 240 -8.67 9.45 -5.85
CA GLY A 240 -8.22 9.50 -4.45
C GLY A 240 -7.90 8.12 -3.86
N PHE A 241 -8.66 7.08 -4.26
CA PHE A 241 -8.41 5.72 -3.80
C PHE A 241 -7.12 5.12 -4.39
N LEU A 242 -6.85 5.34 -5.68
CA LEU A 242 -5.59 4.98 -6.34
C LEU A 242 -4.39 5.67 -5.66
N GLU A 243 -4.49 6.98 -5.44
CA GLU A 243 -3.43 7.75 -4.77
C GLU A 243 -3.14 7.22 -3.35
N LEU A 244 -4.19 6.85 -2.59
CA LEU A 244 -4.02 6.24 -1.28
C LEU A 244 -3.28 4.90 -1.36
N LYS A 245 -3.65 4.04 -2.32
CA LYS A 245 -2.98 2.75 -2.54
C LYS A 245 -1.51 2.94 -2.96
N LEU A 246 -1.23 3.86 -3.86
CA LEU A 246 0.15 4.20 -4.27
C LEU A 246 0.99 4.72 -3.10
N ALA A 247 0.41 5.58 -2.26
CA ALA A 247 1.09 6.06 -1.04
C ALA A 247 1.37 4.92 -0.06
N LYS A 248 0.47 3.94 0.09
CA LYS A 248 0.68 2.73 0.89
C LYS A 248 1.81 1.85 0.33
N CYS A 249 2.00 1.82 -0.99
CA CYS A 249 3.15 1.19 -1.65
C CYS A 249 4.46 1.99 -1.48
N GLY A 250 4.40 3.20 -0.92
CA GLY A 250 5.55 4.09 -0.72
C GLY A 250 5.87 4.98 -1.92
N TYR A 251 5.04 5.01 -2.96
CA TYR A 251 5.19 5.94 -4.06
C TYR A 251 4.81 7.36 -3.61
N GLN A 252 5.61 8.34 -4.02
CA GLN A 252 5.39 9.76 -3.74
C GLN A 252 5.37 10.55 -5.04
N SER A 253 4.23 11.14 -5.38
CA SER A 253 4.04 11.92 -6.61
C SER A 253 5.00 13.09 -6.76
N LYS A 254 5.39 13.71 -5.64
CA LYS A 254 6.39 14.80 -5.63
C LYS A 254 7.79 14.38 -6.12
N ASN A 255 8.11 13.09 -6.12
CA ASN A 255 9.37 12.53 -6.58
C ASN A 255 9.25 11.88 -7.96
N ALA A 256 8.20 12.21 -8.73
CA ALA A 256 7.91 11.63 -10.04
C ALA A 256 9.11 11.71 -11.00
N ASP A 257 9.75 12.87 -11.07
CA ASP A 257 10.94 13.09 -11.93
C ASP A 257 12.11 12.20 -11.53
N GLU A 258 12.32 11.98 -10.23
CA GLU A 258 13.41 11.15 -9.73
C GLU A 258 13.18 9.65 -10.03
N TYR A 259 11.93 9.19 -10.04
CA TYR A 259 11.58 7.83 -10.48
C TYR A 259 11.86 7.59 -11.96
N SER A 260 11.90 8.62 -12.78
CA SER A 260 12.23 8.52 -14.22
C SER A 260 13.69 8.12 -14.47
N ALA A 261 14.56 8.25 -13.48
CA ALA A 261 15.98 7.84 -13.56
C ALA A 261 16.17 6.30 -13.65
N TYR A 262 15.19 5.52 -13.15
CA TYR A 262 15.22 4.07 -13.22
C TYR A 262 14.20 3.57 -14.23
N ARG A 263 14.68 3.03 -15.34
CA ARG A 263 13.82 2.46 -16.40
C ARG A 263 14.00 0.95 -16.47
N PHE A 264 12.92 0.29 -16.83
CA PHE A 264 12.87 -1.16 -16.99
C PHE A 264 12.27 -1.50 -18.35
N LYS A 265 12.91 -2.43 -19.06
CA LYS A 265 12.41 -2.98 -20.30
C LYS A 265 11.53 -4.19 -19.98
N LEU A 266 10.27 -4.14 -20.39
CA LEU A 266 9.37 -5.29 -20.37
C LEU A 266 9.71 -6.20 -21.54
N SER A 267 10.21 -7.39 -21.24
CA SER A 267 10.63 -8.38 -22.24
C SER A 267 9.59 -9.48 -22.43
N GLU A 268 8.95 -9.94 -21.36
CA GLU A 268 7.98 -11.03 -21.38
C GLU A 268 7.05 -10.94 -20.17
N ARG A 269 5.85 -11.50 -20.31
CA ARG A 269 4.92 -11.81 -19.22
C ARG A 269 4.57 -13.29 -19.29
N ARG A 270 4.59 -13.98 -18.16
CA ARG A 270 4.13 -15.36 -18.03
C ARG A 270 3.09 -15.49 -16.95
N GLN A 271 2.13 -16.38 -17.18
CA GLN A 271 1.09 -16.70 -16.21
C GLN A 271 1.13 -18.19 -15.90
N TYR A 272 1.02 -18.53 -14.61
CA TYR A 272 1.02 -19.92 -14.14
C TYR A 272 -0.22 -20.15 -13.29
N CYS A 273 -0.92 -21.26 -13.54
CA CYS A 273 -2.05 -21.67 -12.71
C CYS A 273 -1.52 -22.23 -11.38
N VAL A 274 -1.94 -21.65 -10.28
CA VAL A 274 -1.63 -22.14 -8.93
C VAL A 274 -2.82 -22.98 -8.46
N SER A 275 -2.82 -24.24 -8.87
CA SER A 275 -3.84 -25.24 -8.57
C SER A 275 -3.26 -26.41 -7.77
N SER A 276 -4.00 -27.50 -7.67
CA SER A 276 -3.50 -28.75 -7.07
C SER A 276 -2.23 -29.24 -7.78
N GLY A 277 -1.22 -29.60 -7.00
CA GLY A 277 0.09 -30.05 -7.53
C GLY A 277 1.08 -28.94 -7.87
N PHE A 278 0.70 -27.66 -7.84
CA PHE A 278 1.65 -26.57 -7.98
C PHE A 278 2.65 -26.59 -6.79
N PRO A 279 3.99 -26.50 -7.07
CA PRO A 279 5.00 -26.59 -6.03
C PRO A 279 5.01 -25.34 -5.16
N ARG A 280 4.38 -25.43 -4.01
CA ARG A 280 4.28 -24.34 -3.00
C ARG A 280 4.44 -24.87 -1.59
N LEU A 281 4.96 -24.05 -0.70
CA LEU A 281 4.92 -24.32 0.73
C LEU A 281 3.63 -23.73 1.30
N THR A 282 2.91 -24.57 2.07
CA THR A 282 1.69 -24.22 2.77
C THR A 282 1.82 -24.70 4.21
N LYS A 283 0.96 -24.22 5.11
CA LYS A 283 0.93 -24.70 6.49
C LYS A 283 0.77 -26.22 6.60
N ASP A 284 0.08 -26.83 5.63
CA ASP A 284 -0.21 -28.28 5.63
C ASP A 284 0.98 -29.13 5.20
N ASN A 285 1.96 -28.56 4.46
CA ASN A 285 3.11 -29.32 3.94
C ASN A 285 4.47 -28.92 4.54
N VAL A 286 4.47 -28.03 5.54
CA VAL A 286 5.65 -27.71 6.33
C VAL A 286 5.50 -28.26 7.76
N PRO A 287 6.61 -28.58 8.45
CA PRO A 287 6.53 -28.99 9.84
C PRO A 287 5.80 -27.95 10.71
N PRO A 288 4.94 -28.34 11.68
CA PRO A 288 4.14 -27.40 12.49
C PRO A 288 4.96 -26.35 13.26
N ALA A 289 6.23 -26.62 13.51
CA ALA A 289 7.14 -25.68 14.18
C ALA A 289 7.68 -24.59 13.23
N VAL A 290 7.44 -24.69 11.93
CA VAL A 290 7.83 -23.68 10.94
C VAL A 290 6.73 -22.64 10.84
N ILE A 291 6.93 -21.47 11.45
CA ILE A 291 5.96 -20.37 11.49
C ILE A 291 6.14 -19.39 10.32
N GLU A 292 7.34 -19.36 9.72
CA GLU A 292 7.66 -18.47 8.59
C GLU A 292 8.67 -19.17 7.68
N ALA A 293 8.54 -18.99 6.37
CA ALA A 293 9.52 -19.45 5.40
C ALA A 293 9.55 -18.49 4.19
N GLN A 294 10.76 -18.26 3.68
CA GLN A 294 11.01 -17.63 2.37
C GLN A 294 11.66 -18.65 1.46
N TYR A 295 11.20 -18.73 0.23
CA TYR A 295 11.72 -19.72 -0.72
C TYR A 295 11.69 -19.17 -2.14
N ARG A 296 12.27 -19.91 -3.07
CA ARG A 296 12.24 -19.56 -4.50
C ARG A 296 11.57 -20.66 -5.28
N ILE A 297 10.78 -20.26 -6.27
CA ILE A 297 10.16 -21.16 -7.23
C ILE A 297 10.98 -21.10 -8.53
N ASP A 298 11.46 -22.23 -8.99
CA ASP A 298 12.16 -22.38 -10.26
C ASP A 298 11.15 -22.38 -11.42
N LEU A 299 11.25 -21.37 -12.29
CA LEU A 299 10.27 -21.15 -13.37
C LEU A 299 10.28 -22.28 -14.41
N PRO A 300 11.45 -22.82 -14.87
CA PRO A 300 11.48 -23.98 -15.72
C PRO A 300 10.74 -25.19 -15.16
N SER A 301 10.84 -25.43 -13.86
CA SER A 301 10.19 -26.58 -13.19
C SER A 301 8.66 -26.47 -13.11
N ILE A 302 8.11 -25.27 -13.29
CA ILE A 302 6.65 -25.03 -13.26
C ILE A 302 6.06 -24.76 -14.66
N GLU A 303 6.81 -25.00 -15.74
CA GLU A 303 6.34 -24.72 -17.10
C GLU A 303 5.05 -25.49 -17.46
N THR A 304 4.81 -26.65 -16.85
CA THR A 304 3.57 -27.42 -17.01
C THR A 304 2.32 -26.71 -16.50
N PHE A 305 2.48 -25.74 -15.58
CA PHE A 305 1.40 -24.91 -15.04
C PHE A 305 1.20 -23.61 -15.84
N ARG A 306 2.01 -23.37 -16.86
CA ARG A 306 1.93 -22.15 -17.66
C ARG A 306 0.60 -22.10 -18.42
N LYS A 307 -0.13 -20.98 -18.24
CA LYS A 307 -1.28 -20.67 -19.08
C LYS A 307 -0.78 -20.24 -20.46
N ARG A 308 -1.28 -20.86 -21.50
CA ARG A 308 -1.04 -20.37 -22.87
C ARG A 308 -1.92 -19.14 -23.07
N GLU A 309 -1.33 -18.06 -23.55
CA GLU A 309 -2.10 -16.93 -24.05
C GLU A 309 -2.70 -17.38 -25.39
N ASP A 310 -4.04 -17.41 -25.46
CA ASP A 310 -4.77 -17.68 -26.72
C ASP A 310 -4.72 -16.45 -27.63
#